data_dd20da41fd5aabb5218a6466895a1660
#
_entry.id   dd20da41fd5aabb5218a6466895a1660
#
_cell.length_a   1.000
_cell.length_b   1.000
_cell.length_c   1.000
_cell.angle_alpha   90.00
_cell.angle_beta   90.00
_cell.angle_gamma   90.00
#
_symmetry.space_group_name_H-M   'P 1'
#
loop_
_entity.id
_entity.type
_entity.pdbx_description
1 polymer ?
#
loop_
_entity_poly.entity_id
_entity_poly.type
_entity_poly.pdbx_seq_one_letter_code
_entity_poly.pdbx_strand_id
1 'polypeptide(L)'
;MKRIIPRILLFLLILGILATGTACGRNIPEETVATEAMAIETTLATTQPETEPTTAPTEPPEEHFLLTFVGDCTLGANPTNTYADVGFPKTVGDDYGYPFRNVIGWFENDECTFVNLEGPLSDTGNPMKKKHVFRGPTAYVRILTENSVEAVSIANNHTMDYGQTGYDSTVATLNAAQLPFVERDGSCIFTTENGLTIGLYGAVYYLLDEAEITEGISALKERGCDLVIFAPHWGIEGTYRPTAEQTRLGYAAIDAGADIVWGSHPHVLQPVEEYNGGIIYYSLGNFSFGGNGYPRDYDTALLQQEVIRSADGTVTLGELTRIPCNVSSVSGRNNYQPTPYEADTEAYDRVMQKLNGTWTGPDLPIQ
;
A
#
# COMPACT_ATOMS: atom_id res chain seq x y z
N MET A 1 43.76 -7.60 -20.88
CA MET A 1 43.29 -7.32 -22.27
C MET A 1 41.87 -6.77 -22.17
N LYS A 2 41.75 -5.49 -22.40
CA LYS A 2 40.45 -4.73 -22.34
C LYS A 2 39.73 -4.93 -23.67
N ARG A 3 38.46 -5.32 -23.66
CA ARG A 3 37.57 -5.19 -24.83
C ARG A 3 36.50 -4.17 -24.52
N ILE A 4 36.55 -3.09 -25.25
CA ILE A 4 35.60 -1.98 -25.30
C ILE A 4 34.56 -2.36 -26.36
N ILE A 5 33.26 -2.26 -26.04
CA ILE A 5 32.15 -2.38 -26.99
C ILE A 5 31.49 -1.00 -27.11
N PRO A 6 31.29 -0.46 -28.32
CA PRO A 6 30.81 0.90 -28.50
C PRO A 6 29.29 1.01 -28.41
N ARG A 7 28.85 2.14 -27.85
CA ARG A 7 27.45 2.61 -27.83
C ARG A 7 27.04 2.99 -29.23
N ILE A 8 25.93 2.44 -29.73
CA ILE A 8 25.25 2.88 -30.96
C ILE A 8 24.16 3.88 -30.55
N LEU A 9 24.36 5.11 -31.04
CA LEU A 9 23.39 6.21 -30.89
C LEU A 9 22.41 6.09 -32.08
N LEU A 10 21.10 5.94 -31.81
CA LEU A 10 20.06 5.90 -32.80
C LEU A 10 19.40 7.29 -32.88
N PHE A 11 19.69 8.03 -33.96
CA PHE A 11 19.00 9.27 -34.32
C PHE A 11 17.70 8.96 -35.08
N LEU A 12 16.57 9.38 -34.56
CA LEU A 12 15.29 9.37 -35.26
C LEU A 12 15.10 10.73 -35.96
N LEU A 13 15.07 10.69 -37.30
CA LEU A 13 14.74 11.79 -38.18
C LEU A 13 13.21 11.95 -38.21
N ILE A 14 12.71 13.14 -37.86
CA ILE A 14 11.31 13.51 -38.08
C ILE A 14 11.23 14.25 -39.39
N LEU A 15 10.55 13.67 -40.38
CA LEU A 15 10.21 14.28 -41.67
C LEU A 15 8.93 15.10 -41.51
N GLY A 16 9.00 16.40 -41.69
CA GLY A 16 7.83 17.27 -41.80
C GLY A 16 7.23 17.21 -43.21
N ILE A 17 5.92 17.05 -43.29
CA ILE A 17 5.14 17.17 -44.51
C ILE A 17 4.37 18.49 -44.46
N LEU A 18 4.76 19.42 -45.34
CA LEU A 18 3.96 20.59 -45.68
C LEU A 18 2.86 20.18 -46.67
N ALA A 19 1.62 20.49 -46.36
CA ALA A 19 0.52 20.45 -47.31
C ALA A 19 -0.02 21.87 -47.52
N THR A 20 0.17 22.36 -48.72
CA THR A 20 -0.42 23.58 -49.28
C THR A 20 -1.84 23.28 -49.78
N GLY A 21 -2.81 24.06 -49.39
CA GLY A 21 -4.21 23.98 -49.87
C GLY A 21 -4.80 25.35 -50.11
N THR A 22 -5.03 25.61 -51.34
CA THR A 22 -5.51 26.76 -52.07
C THR A 22 -6.81 27.40 -51.57
N ALA A 23 -6.84 28.73 -51.69
CA ALA A 23 -7.98 29.62 -51.50
C ALA A 23 -9.06 29.43 -52.61
N CYS A 24 -10.33 29.62 -52.21
CA CYS A 24 -11.39 29.99 -53.16
C CYS A 24 -12.30 30.99 -52.49
N GLY A 25 -12.33 32.20 -53.04
CA GLY A 25 -13.14 33.32 -52.61
C GLY A 25 -14.58 33.24 -53.13
N ARG A 26 -15.48 33.96 -52.51
CA ARG A 26 -16.74 34.49 -53.09
C ARG A 26 -17.10 35.82 -52.45
N ASN A 27 -17.46 36.74 -53.38
CA ASN A 27 -17.80 38.14 -53.20
C ASN A 27 -19.14 38.39 -52.57
N ILE A 28 -19.22 39.39 -51.72
CA ILE A 28 -19.95 40.68 -51.62
C ILE A 28 -21.45 40.72 -52.11
N PRO A 29 -22.38 41.48 -51.44
CA PRO A 29 -22.43 42.94 -51.72
C PRO A 29 -22.61 43.85 -50.46
N GLU A 30 -22.08 45.10 -50.64
CA GLU A 30 -22.37 46.31 -49.88
C GLU A 30 -23.86 46.73 -49.96
N GLU A 31 -24.40 47.26 -48.88
CA GLU A 31 -25.51 48.20 -48.87
C GLU A 31 -25.20 49.38 -47.97
N THR A 32 -25.16 50.55 -48.59
CA THR A 32 -25.07 51.89 -48.02
C THR A 32 -26.43 52.36 -47.54
N VAL A 33 -26.55 52.93 -46.33
CA VAL A 33 -27.56 53.93 -46.00
C VAL A 33 -27.07 54.90 -44.93
N ALA A 34 -27.01 56.14 -45.37
CA ALA A 34 -27.32 57.46 -44.81
C ALA A 34 -27.07 57.80 -43.32
N THR A 35 -26.34 58.88 -43.22
CA THR A 35 -26.09 59.83 -42.15
C THR A 35 -27.35 60.45 -41.57
N GLU A 36 -27.46 60.48 -40.24
CA GLU A 36 -28.14 61.55 -39.52
C GLU A 36 -27.32 61.93 -38.27
N ALA A 37 -26.90 63.20 -38.26
CA ALA A 37 -26.22 63.83 -37.14
C ALA A 37 -27.21 64.38 -36.13
N MET A 38 -27.12 63.94 -34.91
CA MET A 38 -27.68 64.60 -33.73
C MET A 38 -26.59 64.87 -32.69
N ALA A 39 -26.42 66.16 -32.41
CA ALA A 39 -25.54 66.65 -31.36
C ALA A 39 -26.13 66.33 -29.97
N ILE A 40 -25.36 65.75 -29.09
CA ILE A 40 -25.71 65.60 -27.67
C ILE A 40 -24.51 66.06 -26.85
N GLU A 41 -24.82 66.91 -25.88
CA GLU A 41 -23.94 67.62 -24.96
C GLU A 41 -23.00 66.71 -24.21
N THR A 42 -21.77 67.15 -24.10
CA THR A 42 -20.73 66.52 -23.30
C THR A 42 -20.91 66.85 -21.83
N THR A 43 -21.37 65.89 -21.06
CA THR A 43 -21.23 65.89 -19.61
C THR A 43 -20.01 65.07 -19.25
N LEU A 44 -18.97 65.76 -18.75
CA LEU A 44 -17.76 65.11 -18.20
C LEU A 44 -18.16 64.39 -16.90
N ALA A 45 -18.38 63.08 -16.96
CA ALA A 45 -18.38 62.22 -15.79
C ALA A 45 -16.94 61.77 -15.52
N THR A 46 -16.39 62.24 -14.40
CA THR A 46 -15.11 61.79 -13.85
C THR A 46 -15.27 60.33 -13.41
N THR A 47 -14.85 59.37 -14.22
CA THR A 47 -14.72 57.98 -13.79
C THR A 47 -13.50 57.84 -12.92
N GLN A 48 -13.69 57.59 -11.62
CA GLN A 48 -12.67 57.01 -10.77
C GLN A 48 -12.22 55.65 -11.37
N PRO A 49 -10.94 55.30 -11.36
CA PRO A 49 -10.50 54.00 -11.78
C PRO A 49 -11.12 52.95 -10.82
N GLU A 50 -11.91 52.08 -11.37
CA GLU A 50 -12.40 50.86 -10.73
C GLU A 50 -11.17 50.00 -10.38
N THR A 51 -10.86 49.94 -9.10
CA THR A 51 -9.81 49.01 -8.62
C THR A 51 -10.34 47.61 -8.87
N GLU A 52 -9.70 46.88 -9.81
CA GLU A 52 -9.92 45.45 -9.98
C GLU A 52 -9.76 44.77 -8.59
N PRO A 53 -10.66 43.87 -8.23
CA PRO A 53 -10.53 43.13 -6.99
C PRO A 53 -9.23 42.32 -7.09
N THR A 54 -8.24 42.65 -6.26
CA THR A 54 -7.07 41.82 -6.04
C THR A 54 -7.59 40.46 -5.54
N THR A 55 -7.64 39.46 -6.40
CA THR A 55 -7.87 38.07 -5.95
C THR A 55 -6.73 37.72 -5.01
N ALA A 56 -7.05 37.53 -3.73
CA ALA A 56 -6.10 36.97 -2.79
C ALA A 56 -5.52 35.65 -3.40
N PRO A 57 -4.24 35.35 -3.19
CA PRO A 57 -3.69 34.07 -3.63
C PRO A 57 -4.60 32.96 -3.06
N THR A 58 -5.21 32.20 -3.94
CA THR A 58 -5.94 30.98 -3.53
C THR A 58 -4.85 30.05 -2.99
N GLU A 59 -4.96 29.65 -1.73
CA GLU A 59 -4.07 28.59 -1.20
C GLU A 59 -4.13 27.38 -2.13
N PRO A 60 -3.01 26.69 -2.36
CA PRO A 60 -3.05 25.43 -3.10
C PRO A 60 -4.11 24.50 -2.51
N PRO A 61 -4.82 23.73 -3.32
CA PRO A 61 -5.77 22.75 -2.78
C PRO A 61 -5.06 21.71 -1.92
N GLU A 62 -5.76 21.15 -0.94
CA GLU A 62 -5.30 19.97 -0.21
C GLU A 62 -5.12 18.80 -1.18
N GLU A 63 -4.12 17.96 -0.93
CA GLU A 63 -3.88 16.73 -1.68
C GLU A 63 -4.32 15.54 -0.84
N HIS A 64 -5.03 14.62 -1.46
CA HIS A 64 -5.59 13.43 -0.80
C HIS A 64 -4.97 12.18 -1.41
N PHE A 65 -4.42 11.33 -0.56
CA PHE A 65 -3.82 10.06 -0.92
C PHE A 65 -4.57 8.95 -0.18
N LEU A 66 -4.87 7.86 -0.87
CA LEU A 66 -5.53 6.70 -0.26
C LEU A 66 -4.52 5.57 -0.16
N LEU A 67 -4.27 5.06 1.04
CA LEU A 67 -3.31 3.99 1.29
C LEU A 67 -4.05 2.72 1.72
N THR A 68 -3.72 1.58 1.11
CA THR A 68 -4.33 0.29 1.42
C THR A 68 -3.39 -0.59 2.21
N PHE A 69 -3.88 -1.14 3.32
CA PHE A 69 -3.15 -2.07 4.18
C PHE A 69 -3.87 -3.41 4.25
N VAL A 70 -3.12 -4.49 4.08
CA VAL A 70 -3.63 -5.85 4.23
C VAL A 70 -2.79 -6.65 5.22
N GLY A 71 -3.27 -7.84 5.59
CA GLY A 71 -2.61 -8.75 6.51
C GLY A 71 -1.52 -9.61 5.88
N ASP A 72 -1.20 -10.72 6.54
CA ASP A 72 -0.09 -11.61 6.20
C ASP A 72 -0.33 -12.32 4.86
N CYS A 73 0.61 -12.15 3.93
CA CYS A 73 0.62 -12.79 2.63
C CYS A 73 1.80 -13.76 2.53
N THR A 74 1.54 -15.06 2.66
CA THR A 74 2.50 -16.11 2.34
C THR A 74 2.25 -16.57 0.90
N LEU A 75 3.01 -16.00 -0.05
CA LEU A 75 2.91 -16.32 -1.48
C LEU A 75 3.71 -17.59 -1.79
N GLY A 76 3.30 -18.69 -1.19
CA GLY A 76 4.02 -19.95 -1.27
C GLY A 76 3.36 -21.05 -0.44
N ALA A 77 4.12 -22.08 -0.12
CA ALA A 77 3.64 -23.18 0.70
C ALA A 77 4.76 -23.81 1.51
N ASN A 78 4.37 -24.55 2.54
CA ASN A 78 5.28 -25.48 3.23
C ASN A 78 5.57 -26.68 2.32
N PRO A 79 6.83 -26.99 1.98
CA PRO A 79 7.21 -28.08 1.08
C PRO A 79 6.85 -29.46 1.61
N THR A 80 6.64 -29.59 2.93
CA THR A 80 6.25 -30.84 3.58
C THR A 80 4.73 -30.97 3.76
N ASN A 81 3.95 -30.01 3.25
CA ASN A 81 2.51 -30.00 3.42
C ASN A 81 1.87 -31.17 2.67
N THR A 82 1.11 -32.00 3.39
CA THR A 82 0.37 -33.14 2.84
C THR A 82 -0.80 -32.73 1.93
N TYR A 83 -1.14 -31.45 1.88
CA TYR A 83 -2.20 -30.89 1.03
C TYR A 83 -1.68 -30.33 -0.30
N ALA A 84 -0.67 -31.00 -0.90
CA ALA A 84 -0.05 -30.55 -2.16
C ALA A 84 -1.06 -30.27 -3.29
N ASP A 85 -2.17 -31.01 -3.35
CA ASP A 85 -3.20 -30.85 -4.39
C ASP A 85 -4.09 -29.61 -4.21
N VAL A 86 -4.08 -28.99 -3.03
CA VAL A 86 -4.86 -27.78 -2.70
C VAL A 86 -3.98 -26.66 -2.16
N GLY A 87 -2.66 -26.83 -2.20
CA GLY A 87 -1.69 -25.82 -1.74
C GLY A 87 -1.63 -24.61 -2.67
N PHE A 88 -1.09 -23.51 -2.13
CA PHE A 88 -0.99 -22.23 -2.83
C PHE A 88 -0.40 -22.35 -4.25
N PRO A 89 0.78 -22.98 -4.47
CA PRO A 89 1.35 -23.07 -5.82
C PRO A 89 0.48 -23.86 -6.81
N LYS A 90 -0.27 -24.86 -6.32
CA LYS A 90 -1.16 -25.66 -7.16
C LYS A 90 -2.42 -24.89 -7.53
N THR A 91 -2.89 -24.04 -6.63
CA THR A 91 -4.12 -23.24 -6.83
C THR A 91 -3.84 -22.04 -7.73
N VAL A 92 -2.73 -21.35 -7.50
CA VAL A 92 -2.36 -20.12 -8.24
C VAL A 92 -1.70 -20.45 -9.57
N GLY A 93 -0.75 -21.41 -9.61
CA GLY A 93 0.02 -21.72 -10.82
C GLY A 93 0.68 -20.46 -11.40
N ASP A 94 0.39 -20.20 -12.67
CA ASP A 94 0.88 -19.01 -13.40
C ASP A 94 -0.20 -17.92 -13.52
N ASP A 95 -1.32 -18.04 -12.80
CA ASP A 95 -2.35 -16.99 -12.73
C ASP A 95 -2.02 -16.01 -11.61
N TYR A 96 -1.09 -15.10 -11.87
CA TYR A 96 -0.59 -14.15 -10.88
C TYR A 96 -1.64 -13.15 -10.39
N GLY A 97 -2.72 -12.93 -11.15
CA GLY A 97 -3.87 -12.12 -10.73
C GLY A 97 -4.82 -12.85 -9.77
N TYR A 98 -4.70 -14.17 -9.66
CA TYR A 98 -5.65 -14.99 -8.90
C TYR A 98 -5.78 -14.58 -7.42
N PRO A 99 -4.69 -14.37 -6.66
CA PRO A 99 -4.80 -14.10 -5.22
C PRO A 99 -5.58 -12.81 -4.89
N PHE A 100 -5.43 -11.78 -5.68
CA PHE A 100 -6.03 -10.46 -5.38
C PHE A 100 -7.24 -10.11 -6.25
N ARG A 101 -7.70 -11.02 -7.11
CA ARG A 101 -8.78 -10.79 -8.09
C ARG A 101 -10.04 -10.17 -7.50
N ASN A 102 -10.45 -10.60 -6.30
CA ASN A 102 -11.69 -10.14 -5.67
C ASN A 102 -11.52 -8.84 -4.89
N VAL A 103 -10.30 -8.34 -4.76
CA VAL A 103 -9.95 -7.11 -4.05
C VAL A 103 -9.20 -6.10 -4.91
N ILE A 104 -8.88 -6.46 -6.15
CA ILE A 104 -8.05 -5.65 -7.04
C ILE A 104 -8.58 -4.22 -7.24
N GLY A 105 -9.89 -4.03 -7.24
CA GLY A 105 -10.49 -2.71 -7.42
C GLY A 105 -10.17 -1.73 -6.29
N TRP A 106 -9.78 -2.19 -5.10
CA TRP A 106 -9.27 -1.31 -4.04
C TRP A 106 -7.80 -0.95 -4.25
N PHE A 107 -6.98 -1.88 -4.74
CA PHE A 107 -5.56 -1.69 -5.00
C PHE A 107 -5.30 -0.78 -6.21
N GLU A 108 -6.05 -0.97 -7.31
CA GLU A 108 -5.92 -0.15 -8.53
C GLU A 108 -6.44 1.30 -8.38
N ASN A 109 -7.14 1.61 -7.30
CA ASN A 109 -7.74 2.93 -7.05
C ASN A 109 -7.18 3.61 -5.79
N ASP A 110 -6.05 3.16 -5.29
CA ASP A 110 -5.32 3.80 -4.21
C ASP A 110 -3.99 4.41 -4.70
N GLU A 111 -3.26 5.02 -3.78
CA GLU A 111 -1.92 5.57 -4.02
C GLU A 111 -0.84 4.53 -3.77
N CYS A 112 -1.07 3.63 -2.80
CA CYS A 112 -0.09 2.63 -2.42
C CYS A 112 -0.74 1.52 -1.58
N THR A 113 -0.60 0.27 -2.04
CA THR A 113 -0.98 -0.92 -1.29
C THR A 113 0.23 -1.55 -0.59
N PHE A 114 0.08 -1.85 0.70
CA PHE A 114 1.10 -2.45 1.56
C PHE A 114 0.78 -3.91 1.89
N VAL A 115 1.78 -4.79 1.70
CA VAL A 115 1.66 -6.24 1.96
C VAL A 115 2.79 -6.72 2.88
N ASN A 116 2.48 -7.45 3.96
CA ASN A 116 3.50 -8.24 4.65
C ASN A 116 3.77 -9.54 3.87
N LEU A 117 4.91 -9.59 3.16
CA LEU A 117 5.37 -10.77 2.43
C LEU A 117 6.01 -11.76 3.41
N GLU A 118 5.20 -12.67 3.96
CA GLU A 118 5.60 -13.60 5.00
C GLU A 118 6.13 -14.91 4.39
N GLY A 119 7.41 -14.91 4.12
CA GLY A 119 8.16 -16.02 3.54
C GLY A 119 9.00 -15.61 2.33
N PRO A 120 10.08 -16.36 2.03
CA PRO A 120 10.97 -16.02 0.95
C PRO A 120 10.40 -16.35 -0.42
N LEU A 121 10.78 -15.54 -1.41
CA LEU A 121 10.69 -15.83 -2.84
C LEU A 121 12.01 -16.39 -3.33
N SER A 122 12.07 -17.71 -3.52
CA SER A 122 13.31 -18.37 -3.92
C SER A 122 13.06 -19.69 -4.65
N ASP A 123 13.83 -19.93 -5.71
CA ASP A 123 13.78 -21.18 -6.47
C ASP A 123 14.78 -22.23 -5.94
N THR A 124 15.65 -21.83 -5.00
CA THR A 124 16.75 -22.64 -4.46
C THR A 124 16.81 -22.54 -2.93
N GLY A 125 17.78 -23.24 -2.33
CA GLY A 125 18.00 -23.26 -0.89
C GLY A 125 17.38 -24.47 -0.20
N ASN A 126 17.79 -24.69 1.05
CA ASN A 126 17.30 -25.77 1.90
C ASN A 126 16.41 -25.20 3.01
N PRO A 127 15.30 -25.86 3.34
CA PRO A 127 14.43 -25.42 4.40
C PRO A 127 15.14 -25.46 5.76
N MET A 128 14.85 -24.46 6.59
CA MET A 128 15.28 -24.43 7.99
C MET A 128 14.60 -25.56 8.78
N LYS A 129 15.26 -26.03 9.84
CA LYS A 129 14.69 -27.06 10.73
C LYS A 129 13.71 -26.41 11.74
N LYS A 130 12.53 -26.07 11.28
CA LYS A 130 11.42 -25.58 12.12
C LYS A 130 10.09 -26.16 11.62
N LYS A 131 9.04 -26.03 12.42
CA LYS A 131 7.72 -26.65 12.17
C LYS A 131 7.05 -26.10 10.93
N HIS A 132 7.04 -24.79 10.79
CA HIS A 132 6.44 -24.07 9.67
C HIS A 132 7.54 -23.40 8.86
N VAL A 133 7.63 -23.76 7.58
CA VAL A 133 8.64 -23.27 6.64
C VAL A 133 7.94 -23.00 5.32
N PHE A 134 8.04 -21.79 4.81
CA PHE A 134 7.36 -21.38 3.61
C PHE A 134 8.33 -20.98 2.51
N ARG A 135 7.92 -21.17 1.26
CA ARG A 135 8.65 -20.69 0.10
C ARG A 135 7.71 -20.55 -1.10
N GLY A 136 7.77 -19.41 -1.78
CA GLY A 136 7.25 -19.22 -3.12
C GLY A 136 8.38 -19.19 -4.16
N PRO A 137 8.11 -19.52 -5.45
CA PRO A 137 9.05 -19.27 -6.53
C PRO A 137 9.28 -17.77 -6.74
N THR A 138 10.46 -17.40 -7.27
CA THR A 138 10.80 -15.98 -7.55
C THR A 138 9.78 -15.31 -8.49
N ALA A 139 9.18 -16.08 -9.42
CA ALA A 139 8.15 -15.61 -10.32
C ALA A 139 6.90 -15.04 -9.61
N TYR A 140 6.67 -15.39 -8.34
CA TYR A 140 5.52 -14.90 -7.57
C TYR A 140 5.64 -13.43 -7.12
N VAL A 141 6.77 -12.78 -7.36
CA VAL A 141 6.84 -11.32 -7.28
C VAL A 141 5.82 -10.67 -8.23
N ARG A 142 5.44 -11.33 -9.33
CA ARG A 142 4.42 -10.88 -10.26
C ARG A 142 3.02 -10.80 -9.63
N ILE A 143 2.74 -11.59 -8.59
CA ILE A 143 1.50 -11.46 -7.81
C ILE A 143 1.41 -10.07 -7.18
N LEU A 144 2.54 -9.50 -6.78
CA LEU A 144 2.60 -8.15 -6.22
C LEU A 144 2.57 -7.10 -7.34
N THR A 145 3.52 -7.15 -8.27
CA THR A 145 3.72 -6.11 -9.28
C THR A 145 2.65 -6.03 -10.37
N GLU A 146 1.91 -7.10 -10.63
CA GLU A 146 0.81 -7.12 -11.60
C GLU A 146 -0.56 -6.82 -10.96
N ASN A 147 -0.60 -6.58 -9.65
CA ASN A 147 -1.84 -6.31 -8.92
C ASN A 147 -1.72 -5.10 -7.99
N SER A 148 -1.04 -4.06 -8.42
CA SER A 148 -0.97 -2.77 -7.71
C SER A 148 -0.60 -2.93 -6.24
N VAL A 149 0.55 -3.56 -5.99
CA VAL A 149 1.22 -3.58 -4.68
C VAL A 149 2.51 -2.81 -4.83
N GLU A 150 2.63 -1.67 -4.15
CA GLU A 150 3.74 -0.74 -4.29
C GLU A 150 4.81 -0.88 -3.21
N ALA A 151 4.48 -1.48 -2.07
CA ALA A 151 5.47 -1.68 -1.01
C ALA A 151 5.20 -2.94 -0.18
N VAL A 152 6.28 -3.58 0.29
CA VAL A 152 6.17 -4.78 1.11
C VAL A 152 7.02 -4.70 2.38
N SER A 153 6.53 -5.36 3.46
CA SER A 153 7.37 -5.71 4.59
C SER A 153 7.90 -7.13 4.42
N ILE A 154 9.20 -7.31 4.57
CA ILE A 154 9.86 -8.62 4.75
C ILE A 154 10.44 -8.75 6.16
N ALA A 155 10.06 -7.85 7.06
CA ALA A 155 10.44 -7.87 8.47
C ALA A 155 9.57 -8.87 9.24
N ASN A 156 9.78 -10.18 9.04
CA ASN A 156 8.99 -11.23 9.69
C ASN A 156 9.82 -12.48 10.04
N ASN A 157 9.23 -13.40 10.78
CA ASN A 157 9.89 -14.61 11.27
C ASN A 157 10.07 -15.70 10.19
N HIS A 158 9.46 -15.51 9.00
CA HIS A 158 9.52 -16.46 7.88
C HIS A 158 10.48 -16.04 6.76
N THR A 159 11.02 -14.83 6.79
CA THR A 159 11.94 -14.31 5.77
C THR A 159 13.17 -15.20 5.59
N MET A 160 13.63 -15.82 6.68
CA MET A 160 14.82 -16.71 6.71
C MET A 160 14.46 -18.20 6.61
N ASP A 161 13.28 -18.59 6.18
CA ASP A 161 12.85 -19.99 6.13
C ASP A 161 13.74 -20.90 5.28
N TYR A 162 14.43 -20.34 4.31
CA TYR A 162 15.44 -21.01 3.48
C TYR A 162 16.86 -20.44 3.71
N GLY A 163 17.11 -19.95 4.92
CA GLY A 163 18.39 -19.39 5.32
C GLY A 163 18.80 -18.19 4.47
N GLN A 164 20.09 -17.88 4.48
CA GLN A 164 20.63 -16.74 3.72
C GLN A 164 20.34 -16.83 2.22
N THR A 165 20.36 -18.03 1.64
CA THR A 165 20.04 -18.24 0.21
C THR A 165 18.62 -17.79 -0.14
N GLY A 166 17.63 -18.12 0.70
CA GLY A 166 16.24 -17.69 0.50
C GLY A 166 16.09 -16.20 0.66
N TYR A 167 16.71 -15.63 1.68
CA TYR A 167 16.73 -14.21 1.95
C TYR A 167 17.35 -13.40 0.77
N ASP A 168 18.58 -13.75 0.37
CA ASP A 168 19.27 -13.07 -0.73
C ASP A 168 18.47 -13.14 -2.04
N SER A 169 17.84 -14.30 -2.30
CA SER A 169 16.94 -14.48 -3.45
C SER A 169 15.74 -13.53 -3.40
N THR A 170 15.11 -13.39 -2.22
CA THR A 170 13.96 -12.50 -2.02
C THR A 170 14.36 -11.04 -2.25
N VAL A 171 15.44 -10.60 -1.61
CA VAL A 171 15.96 -9.23 -1.77
C VAL A 171 16.33 -8.94 -3.23
N ALA A 172 17.02 -9.87 -3.90
CA ALA A 172 17.38 -9.71 -5.31
C ALA A 172 16.12 -9.64 -6.21
N THR A 173 15.10 -10.43 -5.91
CA THR A 173 13.84 -10.47 -6.65
C THR A 173 13.06 -9.16 -6.50
N LEU A 174 12.92 -8.65 -5.28
CA LEU A 174 12.23 -7.38 -5.01
C LEU A 174 12.98 -6.19 -5.65
N ASN A 175 14.31 -6.15 -5.53
CA ASN A 175 15.14 -5.13 -6.18
C ASN A 175 15.03 -5.17 -7.72
N ALA A 176 15.01 -6.36 -8.32
CA ALA A 176 14.85 -6.50 -9.77
C ALA A 176 13.47 -6.06 -10.26
N ALA A 177 12.45 -6.23 -9.42
CA ALA A 177 11.10 -5.75 -9.63
C ALA A 177 10.93 -4.25 -9.33
N GLN A 178 11.93 -3.59 -8.76
CA GLN A 178 11.89 -2.20 -8.29
C GLN A 178 10.76 -1.96 -7.25
N LEU A 179 10.41 -2.99 -6.48
CA LEU A 179 9.38 -2.93 -5.46
C LEU A 179 10.02 -2.50 -4.12
N PRO A 180 9.63 -1.35 -3.55
CA PRO A 180 10.07 -0.90 -2.24
C PRO A 180 9.79 -1.95 -1.16
N PHE A 181 10.75 -2.18 -0.27
CA PHE A 181 10.55 -3.10 0.84
C PHE A 181 11.32 -2.67 2.08
N VAL A 182 10.77 -3.04 3.24
CA VAL A 182 11.43 -2.86 4.53
C VAL A 182 11.86 -4.21 5.09
N GLU A 183 13.11 -4.25 5.55
CA GLU A 183 13.72 -5.40 6.21
C GLU A 183 13.60 -5.28 7.73
N ARG A 184 13.94 -6.35 8.42
CA ARG A 184 14.03 -6.39 9.87
C ARG A 184 15.07 -5.40 10.37
N ASP A 185 14.69 -4.60 11.37
CA ASP A 185 15.51 -3.58 12.02
C ASP A 185 16.12 -2.58 11.01
N GLY A 186 15.39 -2.36 9.93
CA GLY A 186 15.78 -1.52 8.82
C GLY A 186 14.73 -0.47 8.48
N SER A 187 15.12 0.45 7.61
CA SER A 187 14.24 1.48 7.07
C SER A 187 14.27 1.52 5.55
N CYS A 188 13.13 1.84 4.95
CA CYS A 188 13.00 2.11 3.52
C CYS A 188 12.33 3.48 3.34
N ILE A 189 12.81 4.27 2.39
CA ILE A 189 12.14 5.52 1.99
C ILE A 189 11.89 5.45 0.50
N PHE A 190 10.68 5.75 0.10
CA PHE A 190 10.29 5.87 -1.30
C PHE A 190 9.26 6.98 -1.48
N THR A 191 9.10 7.43 -2.69
CA THR A 191 8.09 8.45 -3.04
C THR A 191 7.10 7.82 -3.99
N THR A 192 5.81 7.98 -3.72
CA THR A 192 4.71 7.47 -4.55
C THR A 192 4.62 8.25 -5.88
N GLU A 193 3.79 7.78 -6.80
CA GLU A 193 3.62 8.41 -8.12
C GLU A 193 3.16 9.87 -7.99
N ASN A 194 2.26 10.16 -7.05
CA ASN A 194 1.74 11.51 -6.81
C ASN A 194 2.56 12.32 -5.78
N GLY A 195 3.75 11.85 -5.42
CA GLY A 195 4.73 12.64 -4.68
C GLY A 195 4.60 12.61 -3.16
N LEU A 196 3.92 11.63 -2.57
CA LEU A 196 3.94 11.39 -1.12
C LEU A 196 5.21 10.61 -0.74
N THR A 197 6.07 11.18 0.10
CA THR A 197 7.30 10.51 0.56
C THR A 197 7.03 9.72 1.82
N ILE A 198 7.12 8.39 1.71
CA ILE A 198 6.80 7.45 2.79
C ILE A 198 8.09 6.84 3.34
N GLY A 199 8.22 6.85 4.67
CA GLY A 199 9.25 6.14 5.42
C GLY A 199 8.65 4.90 6.08
N LEU A 200 9.25 3.73 5.85
CA LEU A 200 8.91 2.48 6.53
C LEU A 200 10.01 2.11 7.50
N TYR A 201 9.66 1.67 8.72
CA TYR A 201 10.56 1.02 9.65
C TYR A 201 10.04 -0.36 10.02
N GLY A 202 10.85 -1.40 9.87
CA GLY A 202 10.47 -2.80 10.09
C GLY A 202 11.10 -3.39 11.35
N ALA A 203 10.33 -4.17 12.13
CA ALA A 203 10.84 -4.89 13.30
C ALA A 203 10.16 -6.26 13.47
N VAL A 204 10.78 -7.18 14.21
CA VAL A 204 10.27 -8.54 14.43
C VAL A 204 10.30 -8.92 15.92
N TYR A 205 9.29 -9.65 16.41
CA TYR A 205 8.96 -9.88 17.82
C TYR A 205 10.13 -10.39 18.69
N TYR A 206 11.07 -11.12 18.15
CA TYR A 206 12.18 -11.67 18.93
C TYR A 206 13.39 -10.70 19.05
N LEU A 207 13.29 -9.50 18.52
CA LEU A 207 14.31 -8.45 18.53
C LEU A 207 13.72 -7.05 18.77
N LEU A 208 12.54 -6.96 19.40
CA LEU A 208 11.89 -5.66 19.65
C LEU A 208 12.65 -4.92 20.75
N ASP A 209 13.40 -3.90 20.37
CA ASP A 209 14.00 -2.93 21.29
C ASP A 209 13.32 -1.56 21.08
N GLU A 210 12.72 -1.02 22.15
CA GLU A 210 12.00 0.25 22.08
C GLU A 210 12.89 1.42 21.67
N ALA A 211 14.14 1.43 22.16
CA ALA A 211 15.06 2.52 21.83
C ALA A 211 15.46 2.48 20.36
N GLU A 212 15.74 1.29 19.80
CA GLU A 212 16.06 1.13 18.37
C GLU A 212 14.86 1.49 17.48
N ILE A 213 13.64 1.10 17.88
CA ILE A 213 12.40 1.44 17.16
C ILE A 213 12.19 2.95 17.14
N THR A 214 12.27 3.61 18.31
CA THR A 214 12.03 5.05 18.40
C THR A 214 13.11 5.87 17.71
N GLU A 215 14.38 5.44 17.76
CA GLU A 215 15.48 6.05 17.01
C GLU A 215 15.26 5.91 15.50
N GLY A 216 14.91 4.71 15.03
CA GLY A 216 14.67 4.44 13.61
C GLY A 216 13.51 5.26 13.04
N ILE A 217 12.41 5.40 13.79
CA ILE A 217 11.24 6.21 13.40
C ILE A 217 11.60 7.70 13.39
N SER A 218 12.25 8.20 14.44
CA SER A 218 12.67 9.60 14.52
C SER A 218 13.61 9.97 13.37
N ALA A 219 14.54 9.07 13.02
CA ALA A 219 15.44 9.27 11.88
C ALA A 219 14.71 9.39 10.53
N LEU A 220 13.57 8.72 10.36
CA LEU A 220 12.73 8.87 9.16
C LEU A 220 12.06 10.24 9.10
N LYS A 221 11.54 10.74 10.22
CA LYS A 221 11.00 12.11 10.33
C LYS A 221 12.07 13.16 10.06
N GLU A 222 13.26 13.02 10.63
CA GLU A 222 14.41 13.93 10.40
C GLU A 222 14.85 13.93 8.93
N ARG A 223 14.66 12.84 8.20
CA ARG A 223 14.93 12.74 6.75
C ARG A 223 13.84 13.36 5.88
N GLY A 224 12.79 13.91 6.48
CA GLY A 224 11.73 14.65 5.79
C GLY A 224 10.69 13.74 5.10
N CYS A 225 10.45 12.53 5.63
CA CYS A 225 9.31 11.75 5.18
C CYS A 225 8.00 12.44 5.52
N ASP A 226 7.11 12.54 4.55
CA ASP A 226 5.76 13.09 4.74
C ASP A 226 4.95 12.21 5.70
N LEU A 227 5.04 10.90 5.50
CA LEU A 227 4.36 9.87 6.30
C LEU A 227 5.37 8.84 6.80
N VAL A 228 5.30 8.46 8.07
CA VAL A 228 6.13 7.40 8.65
C VAL A 228 5.25 6.25 9.13
N ILE A 229 5.56 5.04 8.63
CA ILE A 229 4.85 3.80 8.96
C ILE A 229 5.81 2.87 9.71
N PHE A 230 5.42 2.46 10.92
CA PHE A 230 6.07 1.37 11.62
C PHE A 230 5.39 0.05 11.27
N ALA A 231 6.15 -0.93 10.77
CA ALA A 231 5.67 -2.23 10.32
C ALA A 231 6.21 -3.37 11.22
N PRO A 232 5.69 -3.55 12.44
CA PRO A 232 6.12 -4.61 13.34
C PRO A 232 5.45 -5.96 13.02
N HIS A 233 6.25 -7.02 13.10
CA HIS A 233 5.77 -8.40 13.11
C HIS A 233 5.85 -8.94 14.55
N TRP A 234 4.74 -8.86 15.30
CA TRP A 234 4.73 -8.92 16.77
C TRP A 234 3.54 -9.66 17.40
N GLY A 235 3.51 -9.75 18.72
CA GLY A 235 2.40 -10.30 19.48
C GLY A 235 2.42 -11.83 19.58
N ILE A 236 1.26 -12.43 19.79
CA ILE A 236 1.09 -13.87 20.01
C ILE A 236 0.07 -14.42 19.01
N GLU A 237 0.43 -15.50 18.32
CA GLU A 237 -0.45 -16.15 17.34
C GLU A 237 -1.80 -16.56 17.98
N GLY A 238 -2.89 -16.25 17.28
CA GLY A 238 -4.25 -16.61 17.66
C GLY A 238 -4.88 -15.75 18.76
N THR A 239 -4.20 -14.70 19.25
CA THR A 239 -4.78 -13.81 20.28
C THR A 239 -5.49 -12.62 19.61
N TYR A 240 -6.78 -12.43 19.95
CA TYR A 240 -7.60 -11.35 19.39
C TYR A 240 -7.42 -10.00 20.11
N ARG A 241 -6.69 -9.98 21.17
CA ARG A 241 -6.37 -8.80 21.97
C ARG A 241 -4.88 -8.53 21.92
N PRO A 242 -4.46 -7.27 21.69
CA PRO A 242 -3.05 -6.96 21.72
C PRO A 242 -2.45 -7.23 23.10
N THR A 243 -1.22 -7.68 23.12
CA THR A 243 -0.44 -7.82 24.36
C THR A 243 -0.07 -6.45 24.91
N ALA A 244 0.26 -6.39 26.21
CA ALA A 244 0.76 -5.14 26.80
C ALA A 244 2.03 -4.63 26.14
N GLU A 245 2.86 -5.52 25.56
CA GLU A 245 4.06 -5.15 24.80
C GLU A 245 3.69 -4.50 23.46
N GLN A 246 2.74 -5.06 22.72
CA GLN A 246 2.24 -4.44 21.48
C GLN A 246 1.71 -3.02 21.74
N THR A 247 0.88 -2.86 22.78
CA THR A 247 0.33 -1.55 23.17
C THR A 247 1.45 -0.56 23.51
N ARG A 248 2.39 -0.97 24.38
CA ARG A 248 3.53 -0.12 24.79
C ARG A 248 4.39 0.31 23.63
N LEU A 249 4.77 -0.62 22.75
CA LEU A 249 5.62 -0.33 21.59
C LEU A 249 4.87 0.45 20.51
N GLY A 250 3.56 0.19 20.31
CA GLY A 250 2.74 0.96 19.40
C GLY A 250 2.65 2.43 19.82
N TYR A 251 2.43 2.69 21.11
CA TYR A 251 2.41 4.05 21.64
C TYR A 251 3.77 4.73 21.53
N ALA A 252 4.85 4.03 21.90
CA ALA A 252 6.20 4.57 21.77
C ALA A 252 6.56 4.92 20.31
N ALA A 253 6.10 4.12 19.35
CA ALA A 253 6.31 4.38 17.93
C ALA A 253 5.57 5.66 17.48
N ILE A 254 4.30 5.83 17.86
CA ILE A 254 3.54 7.05 17.54
C ILE A 254 4.18 8.27 18.23
N ASP A 255 4.53 8.18 19.51
CA ASP A 255 5.18 9.26 20.24
C ASP A 255 6.56 9.63 19.65
N ALA A 256 7.24 8.70 18.97
CA ALA A 256 8.49 8.93 18.25
C ALA A 256 8.29 9.56 16.86
N GLY A 257 7.05 9.65 16.38
CA GLY A 257 6.68 10.29 15.12
C GLY A 257 6.20 9.35 14.01
N ALA A 258 5.89 8.09 14.31
CA ALA A 258 5.13 7.27 13.37
C ALA A 258 3.69 7.80 13.26
N ASP A 259 3.18 7.88 12.05
CA ASP A 259 1.79 8.25 11.78
C ASP A 259 0.89 7.02 11.80
N ILE A 260 1.41 5.89 11.32
CA ILE A 260 0.70 4.61 11.25
C ILE A 260 1.59 3.50 11.82
N VAL A 261 1.00 2.63 12.65
CA VAL A 261 1.57 1.33 13.03
C VAL A 261 0.79 0.24 12.31
N TRP A 262 1.46 -0.53 11.46
CA TRP A 262 0.88 -1.61 10.67
C TRP A 262 1.42 -2.97 11.11
N GLY A 263 0.76 -3.58 12.11
CA GLY A 263 1.17 -4.80 12.76
C GLY A 263 0.74 -6.08 12.03
N SER A 264 1.54 -7.13 12.20
CA SER A 264 1.37 -8.47 11.62
C SER A 264 1.82 -9.56 12.60
N HIS A 265 1.69 -10.85 12.27
CA HIS A 265 2.06 -12.05 13.06
C HIS A 265 0.94 -12.74 13.84
N PRO A 266 -0.03 -12.10 14.52
CA PRO A 266 -1.04 -12.85 15.26
C PRO A 266 -1.90 -13.80 14.42
N HIS A 267 -1.89 -13.66 13.09
CA HIS A 267 -2.68 -14.45 12.13
C HIS A 267 -4.19 -14.41 12.37
N VAL A 268 -4.63 -13.49 13.22
CA VAL A 268 -6.03 -13.13 13.49
C VAL A 268 -6.14 -11.62 13.55
N LEU A 269 -7.35 -11.10 13.34
CA LEU A 269 -7.59 -9.67 13.48
C LEU A 269 -7.45 -9.22 14.92
N GLN A 270 -6.74 -8.12 15.14
CA GLN A 270 -6.70 -7.39 16.40
C GLN A 270 -7.26 -5.98 16.20
N PRO A 271 -7.58 -5.23 17.25
CA PRO A 271 -8.16 -3.90 17.16
C PRO A 271 -7.36 -2.91 16.34
N VAL A 272 -8.08 -1.92 15.85
CA VAL A 272 -7.56 -0.64 15.36
C VAL A 272 -7.74 0.38 16.46
N GLU A 273 -6.71 1.13 16.79
CA GLU A 273 -6.71 2.13 17.85
C GLU A 273 -6.12 3.46 17.36
N GLU A 274 -6.83 4.54 17.61
CA GLU A 274 -6.30 5.90 17.43
C GLU A 274 -5.58 6.32 18.69
N TYR A 275 -4.34 6.80 18.56
CA TYR A 275 -3.53 7.24 19.69
C TYR A 275 -2.70 8.46 19.29
N ASN A 276 -2.79 9.54 20.06
CA ASN A 276 -1.96 10.75 19.97
C ASN A 276 -1.79 11.30 18.53
N GLY A 277 -2.86 11.26 17.73
CA GLY A 277 -2.88 11.75 16.34
C GLY A 277 -2.41 10.76 15.29
N GLY A 278 -1.91 9.58 15.69
CA GLY A 278 -1.61 8.45 14.81
C GLY A 278 -2.62 7.31 14.95
N ILE A 279 -2.41 6.25 14.21
CA ILE A 279 -3.30 5.08 14.20
C ILE A 279 -2.51 3.77 14.28
N ILE A 280 -3.02 2.80 15.03
CA ILE A 280 -2.39 1.50 15.25
C ILE A 280 -3.33 0.39 14.75
N TYR A 281 -2.92 -0.31 13.71
CA TYR A 281 -3.50 -1.58 13.28
C TYR A 281 -2.70 -2.69 13.96
N TYR A 282 -3.17 -3.23 15.08
CA TYR A 282 -2.39 -4.22 15.83
C TYR A 282 -2.15 -5.51 15.07
N SER A 283 -3.12 -5.99 14.30
CA SER A 283 -2.98 -7.08 13.33
C SER A 283 -4.16 -7.12 12.37
N LEU A 284 -3.88 -7.33 11.08
CA LEU A 284 -4.90 -7.53 10.06
C LEU A 284 -5.15 -9.02 9.73
N GLY A 285 -4.55 -9.92 10.52
CA GLY A 285 -4.67 -11.37 10.33
C GLY A 285 -4.00 -11.87 9.06
N ASN A 286 -4.40 -13.07 8.63
CA ASN A 286 -3.97 -13.58 7.32
C ASN A 286 -4.73 -12.87 6.20
N PHE A 287 -4.09 -12.69 5.04
CA PHE A 287 -4.77 -12.19 3.84
C PHE A 287 -4.70 -13.25 2.72
N SER A 288 -3.72 -13.19 1.83
CA SER A 288 -3.50 -14.29 0.88
C SER A 288 -2.42 -15.23 1.43
N PHE A 289 -2.81 -16.13 2.31
CA PHE A 289 -1.90 -16.91 3.14
C PHE A 289 -1.81 -18.37 2.71
N GLY A 290 -0.73 -18.72 1.98
CA GLY A 290 -0.46 -20.07 1.48
C GLY A 290 0.02 -21.07 2.53
N GLY A 291 0.30 -20.59 3.75
CA GLY A 291 0.81 -21.43 4.84
C GLY A 291 -0.21 -22.44 5.39
N ASN A 292 -1.51 -22.21 5.22
CA ASN A 292 -2.54 -23.07 5.77
C ASN A 292 -3.77 -23.16 4.86
N GLY A 293 -4.08 -24.38 4.37
CA GLY A 293 -5.26 -24.66 3.55
C GLY A 293 -6.58 -24.76 4.35
N TYR A 294 -6.50 -24.84 5.68
CA TYR A 294 -7.66 -24.95 6.58
C TYR A 294 -7.42 -24.07 7.83
N PRO A 295 -7.44 -22.74 7.68
CA PRO A 295 -7.22 -21.82 8.81
C PRO A 295 -8.33 -21.99 9.84
N ARG A 296 -8.00 -21.73 11.09
CA ARG A 296 -8.98 -21.78 12.21
C ARG A 296 -9.81 -20.50 12.28
N ASP A 297 -9.29 -19.40 11.73
CA ASP A 297 -10.00 -18.16 11.51
C ASP A 297 -9.89 -17.78 10.02
N TYR A 298 -11.03 -17.48 9.46
CA TYR A 298 -11.13 -17.06 8.04
C TYR A 298 -11.29 -15.54 7.92
N ASP A 299 -11.41 -14.83 9.04
CA ASP A 299 -11.63 -13.40 9.04
C ASP A 299 -10.33 -12.64 8.80
N THR A 300 -10.40 -11.70 7.90
CA THR A 300 -9.37 -10.74 7.58
C THR A 300 -9.99 -9.39 7.22
N ALA A 301 -9.18 -8.40 6.96
CA ALA A 301 -9.65 -7.10 6.52
C ALA A 301 -8.65 -6.45 5.56
N LEU A 302 -9.19 -5.58 4.73
CA LEU A 302 -8.47 -4.57 3.99
C LEU A 302 -8.83 -3.23 4.61
N LEU A 303 -7.84 -2.41 4.92
CA LEU A 303 -8.03 -1.07 5.47
C LEU A 303 -7.55 -0.04 4.45
N GLN A 304 -8.39 0.96 4.16
CA GLN A 304 -8.00 2.11 3.36
C GLN A 304 -7.95 3.35 4.24
N GLN A 305 -6.75 3.90 4.39
CA GLN A 305 -6.49 5.11 5.14
C GLN A 305 -6.30 6.29 4.21
N GLU A 306 -7.13 7.29 4.36
CA GLU A 306 -6.90 8.58 3.71
C GLU A 306 -5.76 9.33 4.41
N VAL A 307 -4.88 9.91 3.61
CA VAL A 307 -3.81 10.80 4.05
C VAL A 307 -4.00 12.14 3.36
N ILE A 308 -4.02 13.22 4.12
CA ILE A 308 -4.28 14.57 3.63
C ILE A 308 -3.01 15.40 3.79
N ARG A 309 -2.50 15.98 2.70
CA ARG A 309 -1.41 16.94 2.72
C ARG A 309 -1.96 18.33 2.46
N SER A 310 -1.92 19.19 3.48
CA SER A 310 -2.35 20.58 3.39
C SER A 310 -1.36 21.42 2.58
N ALA A 311 -1.78 22.61 2.17
CA ALA A 311 -1.00 23.55 1.37
C ALA A 311 0.35 23.96 2.00
N ASP A 312 0.46 23.91 3.33
CA ASP A 312 1.68 24.19 4.08
C ASP A 312 2.64 22.98 4.20
N GLY A 313 2.25 21.83 3.62
CA GLY A 313 3.00 20.56 3.67
C GLY A 313 2.70 19.71 4.91
N THR A 314 1.81 20.14 5.79
CA THR A 314 1.39 19.32 6.95
C THR A 314 0.61 18.11 6.48
N VAL A 315 1.00 16.92 6.96
CA VAL A 315 0.32 15.66 6.68
C VAL A 315 -0.50 15.22 7.88
N THR A 316 -1.74 14.83 7.64
CA THR A 316 -2.68 14.31 8.65
C THR A 316 -3.40 13.07 8.13
N LEU A 317 -3.90 12.24 9.04
CA LEU A 317 -4.75 11.10 8.70
C LEU A 317 -6.21 11.57 8.59
N GLY A 318 -6.85 11.20 7.47
CA GLY A 318 -8.28 11.41 7.20
C GLY A 318 -9.12 10.19 7.57
N GLU A 319 -10.13 9.90 6.76
CA GLU A 319 -11.06 8.79 6.98
C GLU A 319 -10.38 7.44 6.87
N LEU A 320 -10.71 6.51 7.77
CA LEU A 320 -10.36 5.10 7.69
C LEU A 320 -11.56 4.26 7.26
N THR A 321 -11.51 3.70 6.06
CA THR A 321 -12.47 2.73 5.55
C THR A 321 -12.03 1.31 5.91
N ARG A 322 -12.92 0.54 6.52
CA ARG A 322 -12.71 -0.86 6.91
C ARG A 322 -13.50 -1.78 5.99
N ILE A 323 -12.84 -2.68 5.29
CA ILE A 323 -13.44 -3.64 4.37
C ILE A 323 -13.27 -5.05 4.97
N PRO A 324 -14.28 -5.57 5.71
CA PRO A 324 -14.29 -6.93 6.22
C PRO A 324 -14.19 -7.97 5.11
N CYS A 325 -13.25 -8.92 5.26
CA CYS A 325 -13.00 -9.94 4.25
C CYS A 325 -12.91 -11.35 4.86
N ASN A 326 -13.14 -12.34 4.02
CA ASN A 326 -12.75 -13.73 4.22
C ASN A 326 -11.42 -13.98 3.50
N VAL A 327 -10.51 -14.75 4.07
CA VAL A 327 -9.25 -15.15 3.38
C VAL A 327 -9.48 -16.05 2.16
N SER A 328 -10.72 -16.47 1.93
CA SER A 328 -11.10 -17.43 0.89
C SER A 328 -12.40 -17.03 0.21
N SER A 329 -12.49 -17.26 -1.10
CA SER A 329 -13.73 -17.09 -1.87
C SER A 329 -14.64 -18.34 -1.86
N VAL A 330 -14.20 -19.42 -1.19
CA VAL A 330 -14.97 -20.68 -1.07
C VAL A 330 -15.11 -21.10 0.38
N SER A 331 -16.18 -21.84 0.69
CA SER A 331 -16.39 -22.36 2.03
C SER A 331 -15.57 -23.63 2.30
N GLY A 332 -15.22 -23.85 3.58
CA GLY A 332 -14.65 -25.09 4.08
C GLY A 332 -13.16 -25.32 3.80
N ARG A 333 -12.50 -24.45 3.06
CA ARG A 333 -11.05 -24.46 2.85
C ARG A 333 -10.56 -23.06 2.51
N ASN A 334 -9.26 -22.84 2.61
CA ASN A 334 -8.62 -21.66 2.06
C ASN A 334 -8.29 -21.92 0.58
N ASN A 335 -8.73 -21.03 -0.32
CA ASN A 335 -8.29 -21.00 -1.70
C ASN A 335 -7.41 -19.80 -2.00
N TYR A 336 -6.95 -19.11 -0.96
CA TYR A 336 -5.96 -18.01 -1.04
C TYR A 336 -6.42 -16.77 -1.81
N GLN A 337 -7.73 -16.59 -1.89
CA GLN A 337 -8.37 -15.50 -2.62
C GLN A 337 -9.24 -14.67 -1.66
N PRO A 338 -8.66 -13.68 -0.97
CA PRO A 338 -9.39 -12.80 -0.08
C PRO A 338 -10.61 -12.20 -0.79
N THR A 339 -11.74 -12.23 -0.09
CA THR A 339 -13.03 -11.82 -0.66
C THR A 339 -13.81 -11.03 0.37
N PRO A 340 -14.31 -9.84 0.02
CA PRO A 340 -15.11 -9.04 0.92
C PRO A 340 -16.39 -9.76 1.36
N TYR A 341 -16.75 -9.59 2.62
CA TYR A 341 -18.07 -9.99 3.12
C TYR A 341 -19.13 -8.98 2.65
N GLU A 342 -20.32 -9.48 2.39
CA GLU A 342 -21.47 -8.63 2.18
C GLU A 342 -21.81 -7.89 3.48
N ALA A 343 -22.14 -6.61 3.37
CA ALA A 343 -22.58 -5.80 4.50
C ALA A 343 -23.84 -6.42 5.16
N ASP A 344 -24.07 -6.12 6.41
CA ASP A 344 -25.21 -6.59 7.21
C ASP A 344 -25.27 -8.13 7.39
N THR A 345 -24.11 -8.80 7.28
CA THR A 345 -23.98 -10.24 7.58
C THR A 345 -23.31 -10.45 8.95
N GLU A 346 -23.61 -11.59 9.61
CA GLU A 346 -22.94 -11.97 10.85
C GLU A 346 -21.41 -12.04 10.73
N ALA A 347 -20.92 -12.40 9.54
CA ALA A 347 -19.48 -12.46 9.26
C ALA A 347 -18.88 -11.06 9.18
N TYR A 348 -19.56 -10.13 8.50
CA TYR A 348 -19.17 -8.72 8.44
C TYR A 348 -19.11 -8.12 9.87
N ASP A 349 -20.19 -8.28 10.64
CA ASP A 349 -20.29 -7.75 12.00
C ASP A 349 -19.22 -8.34 12.93
N ARG A 350 -18.91 -9.62 12.80
CA ARG A 350 -17.85 -10.29 13.55
C ARG A 350 -16.47 -9.67 13.29
N VAL A 351 -16.15 -9.40 12.02
CA VAL A 351 -14.89 -8.73 11.64
C VAL A 351 -14.86 -7.32 12.22
N MET A 352 -15.95 -6.57 12.09
CA MET A 352 -16.04 -5.22 12.67
C MET A 352 -15.88 -5.23 14.20
N GLN A 353 -16.43 -6.23 14.91
CA GLN A 353 -16.21 -6.38 16.34
C GLN A 353 -14.73 -6.61 16.68
N LYS A 354 -14.01 -7.42 15.89
CA LYS A 354 -12.58 -7.66 16.08
C LYS A 354 -11.79 -6.36 15.86
N LEU A 355 -12.04 -5.65 14.78
CA LEU A 355 -11.38 -4.38 14.45
C LEU A 355 -11.69 -3.25 15.45
N ASN A 356 -12.90 -3.25 16.02
CA ASN A 356 -13.32 -2.24 17.00
C ASN A 356 -12.98 -2.63 18.47
N GLY A 357 -12.29 -3.78 18.69
CA GLY A 357 -11.91 -4.24 20.02
C GLY A 357 -13.09 -4.70 20.90
N THR A 358 -14.25 -4.93 20.33
CA THR A 358 -15.47 -5.36 21.04
C THR A 358 -15.72 -6.87 20.98
N TRP A 359 -14.87 -7.61 20.25
CA TRP A 359 -14.94 -9.06 20.16
C TRP A 359 -14.64 -9.72 21.50
N THR A 360 -15.57 -10.57 21.97
CA THR A 360 -15.51 -11.27 23.26
C THR A 360 -15.25 -12.78 23.15
N GLY A 361 -15.07 -13.28 21.94
CA GLY A 361 -14.76 -14.70 21.72
C GLY A 361 -13.40 -15.09 22.32
N PRO A 362 -13.18 -16.41 22.56
CA PRO A 362 -11.93 -16.92 23.10
C PRO A 362 -10.80 -16.79 22.05
N ASP A 363 -9.57 -16.66 22.55
CA ASP A 363 -8.37 -16.76 21.71
C ASP A 363 -8.22 -18.19 21.15
N LEU A 364 -7.57 -18.30 20.00
CA LEU A 364 -7.27 -19.59 19.43
C LEU A 364 -6.13 -20.28 20.20
N PRO A 365 -6.15 -21.60 20.36
CA PRO A 365 -5.02 -22.31 20.97
C PRO A 365 -3.73 -22.05 20.19
N ILE A 366 -2.62 -21.83 20.88
CA ILE A 366 -1.28 -21.74 20.27
C ILE A 366 -0.97 -23.06 19.57
N GLN A 367 -0.48 -23.01 18.32
CA GLN A 367 -0.13 -24.21 17.54
C GLN A 367 1.25 -24.76 17.81
#